data_3e761c2709d7f03457b61e01c41e143f
#
_entry.id   3e761c2709d7f03457b61e01c41e143f
#
_cell.length_a   1.000
_cell.length_b   1.000
_cell.length_c   1.000
_cell.angle_alpha   90.00
_cell.angle_beta   90.00
_cell.angle_gamma   90.00
#
_symmetry.space_group_name_H-M   'P 1'
#
loop_
_entity.id
_entity.type
_entity.pdbx_description
1 polymer ?
#
loop_
_entity_poly.entity_id
_entity_poly.type
_entity_poly.pdbx_seq_one_letter_code
_entity_poly.pdbx_strand_id
1 'polypeptide(L)'
;YEGIAEAGLVIQIDSPDLALGRHVLFKDQSDEEFVTMAELHIEALNHALQNIPAEQLRLHVCWGNYQGPHHCDIEMKKILPAVLKAKPMALSFEGANPRHSHEWSVFRDAKIPENKVLIPGVLDSTTNFVEHPELVAERICRFADIVGRDRVIAGSDCGFSTFAGFGTVDADITYAKLGSLVRGAEIASERLW
;
A
#
# COMPACT_ATOMS: atom_id res chain seq x y z
N TYR A 1 -9.01 -17.86 5.12
CA TYR A 1 -8.20 -17.51 3.94
C TYR A 1 -8.22 -18.64 2.90
N GLU A 2 -7.99 -19.90 3.29
CA GLU A 2 -7.98 -21.05 2.38
C GLU A 2 -9.28 -21.18 1.59
N GLY A 3 -10.44 -21.08 2.24
CA GLY A 3 -11.74 -21.15 1.56
C GLY A 3 -11.96 -20.03 0.53
N ILE A 4 -11.36 -18.85 0.71
CA ILE A 4 -11.41 -17.77 -0.27
C ILE A 4 -10.50 -18.11 -1.47
N ALA A 5 -9.31 -18.63 -1.19
CA ALA A 5 -8.35 -19.03 -2.22
C ALA A 5 -8.89 -20.19 -3.08
N GLU A 6 -9.52 -21.19 -2.45
CA GLU A 6 -10.16 -22.31 -3.12
C GLU A 6 -11.30 -21.88 -4.04
N ALA A 7 -11.96 -20.77 -3.73
CA ALA A 7 -12.96 -20.15 -4.62
C ALA A 7 -12.36 -19.44 -5.84
N GLY A 8 -11.02 -19.45 -5.99
CA GLY A 8 -10.31 -18.81 -7.11
C GLY A 8 -10.17 -17.28 -6.98
N LEU A 9 -10.40 -16.73 -5.79
CA LEU A 9 -10.34 -15.27 -5.54
C LEU A 9 -8.94 -14.86 -5.11
N VAL A 10 -8.57 -13.61 -5.41
CA VAL A 10 -7.39 -12.95 -4.85
C VAL A 10 -7.76 -12.38 -3.48
N ILE A 11 -6.91 -12.63 -2.49
CA ILE A 11 -7.10 -12.16 -1.12
C ILE A 11 -6.23 -10.93 -0.90
N GLN A 12 -6.83 -9.84 -0.46
CA GLN A 12 -6.10 -8.70 0.10
C GLN A 12 -6.24 -8.69 1.62
N ILE A 13 -5.10 -8.68 2.31
CA ILE A 13 -5.01 -8.63 3.76
C ILE A 13 -4.65 -7.20 4.14
N ASP A 14 -5.50 -6.58 4.94
CA ASP A 14 -5.24 -5.26 5.51
C ASP A 14 -4.50 -5.44 6.83
N SER A 15 -3.32 -4.81 6.96
CA SER A 15 -2.42 -4.96 8.10
C SER A 15 -2.06 -3.59 8.71
N PRO A 16 -3.01 -2.94 9.39
CA PRO A 16 -2.74 -1.70 10.13
C PRO A 16 -1.79 -1.93 11.33
N ASP A 17 -1.69 -3.15 11.79
CA ASP A 17 -0.77 -3.59 12.83
C ASP A 17 0.70 -3.41 12.45
N LEU A 18 1.02 -3.40 11.15
CA LEU A 18 2.39 -3.20 10.64
C LEU A 18 2.83 -1.74 10.56
N ALA A 19 1.89 -0.80 10.66
CA ALA A 19 2.19 0.64 10.55
C ALA A 19 1.37 1.49 11.51
N LEU A 20 0.03 1.58 11.38
CA LEU A 20 -0.85 2.33 12.28
C LEU A 20 -0.65 1.92 13.75
N GLY A 21 -0.40 0.63 14.00
CA GLY A 21 -0.17 0.09 15.32
C GLY A 21 0.90 0.85 16.10
N ARG A 22 1.91 1.43 15.43
CA ARG A 22 3.01 2.17 16.05
C ARG A 22 2.53 3.31 16.94
N HIS A 23 1.62 4.13 16.48
CA HIS A 23 1.17 5.29 17.23
C HIS A 23 -0.17 5.09 17.97
N VAL A 24 -0.87 3.98 17.73
CA VAL A 24 -2.16 3.69 18.42
C VAL A 24 -1.96 2.69 19.55
N LEU A 25 -1.36 1.53 19.25
CA LEU A 25 -1.23 0.42 20.20
C LEU A 25 0.14 0.39 20.91
N PHE A 26 1.19 0.81 20.22
CA PHE A 26 2.58 0.69 20.65
C PHE A 26 3.29 2.06 20.79
N LYS A 27 2.52 3.09 21.12
CA LYS A 27 3.01 4.48 21.20
C LYS A 27 4.15 4.70 22.20
N ASP A 28 4.21 3.89 23.26
CA ASP A 28 5.20 3.97 24.31
C ASP A 28 6.46 3.12 24.04
N GLN A 29 6.49 2.38 22.92
CA GLN A 29 7.64 1.57 22.50
C GLN A 29 8.59 2.38 21.60
N SER A 30 9.85 1.93 21.53
CA SER A 30 10.77 2.42 20.51
C SER A 30 10.39 1.90 19.11
N ASP A 31 10.93 2.51 18.07
CA ASP A 31 10.70 2.01 16.72
C ASP A 31 11.32 0.63 16.49
N GLU A 32 12.46 0.33 17.17
CA GLU A 32 13.12 -0.96 17.12
C GLU A 32 12.27 -2.07 17.76
N GLU A 33 11.65 -1.79 18.89
CA GLU A 33 10.70 -2.71 19.56
C GLU A 33 9.48 -2.94 18.68
N PHE A 34 8.95 -1.88 18.07
CA PHE A 34 7.83 -2.00 17.13
C PHE A 34 8.18 -2.83 15.89
N VAL A 35 9.37 -2.63 15.30
CA VAL A 35 9.83 -3.42 14.15
C VAL A 35 9.94 -4.90 14.53
N THR A 36 10.45 -5.21 15.72
CA THR A 36 10.50 -6.59 16.24
C THR A 36 9.10 -7.21 16.34
N MET A 37 8.11 -6.43 16.79
CA MET A 37 6.72 -6.86 16.83
C MET A 37 6.13 -7.06 15.42
N ALA A 38 6.43 -6.15 14.49
CA ALA A 38 6.01 -6.28 13.09
C ALA A 38 6.59 -7.54 12.43
N GLU A 39 7.84 -7.89 12.72
CA GLU A 39 8.43 -9.15 12.25
C GLU A 39 7.69 -10.38 12.78
N LEU A 40 7.32 -10.40 14.05
CA LEU A 40 6.50 -11.47 14.63
C LEU A 40 5.12 -11.58 13.97
N HIS A 41 4.47 -10.43 13.69
CA HIS A 41 3.19 -10.42 12.97
C HIS A 41 3.32 -10.98 11.56
N ILE A 42 4.40 -10.65 10.85
CA ILE A 42 4.70 -11.22 9.51
C ILE A 42 4.93 -12.74 9.59
N GLU A 43 5.64 -13.23 10.60
CA GLU A 43 5.83 -14.67 10.79
C GLU A 43 4.49 -15.39 11.02
N ALA A 44 3.64 -14.84 11.89
CA ALA A 44 2.30 -15.38 12.15
C ALA A 44 1.42 -15.37 10.89
N LEU A 45 1.47 -14.26 10.11
CA LEU A 45 0.76 -14.15 8.85
C LEU A 45 1.26 -15.19 7.83
N ASN A 46 2.56 -15.32 7.68
CA ASN A 46 3.16 -16.30 6.77
C ASN A 46 2.77 -17.74 7.13
N HIS A 47 2.69 -18.05 8.44
CA HIS A 47 2.20 -19.34 8.92
C HIS A 47 0.73 -19.56 8.54
N ALA A 48 -0.12 -18.56 8.75
CA ALA A 48 -1.54 -18.62 8.40
C ALA A 48 -1.80 -18.78 6.89
N LEU A 49 -0.87 -18.30 6.06
CA LEU A 49 -0.97 -18.33 4.60
C LEU A 49 -0.20 -19.47 3.94
N GLN A 50 0.40 -20.39 4.71
CA GLN A 50 1.34 -21.39 4.21
C GLN A 50 0.84 -22.22 3.03
N ASN A 51 -0.47 -22.51 2.98
CA ASN A 51 -1.10 -23.36 1.96
C ASN A 51 -1.67 -22.58 0.76
N ILE A 52 -1.53 -21.25 0.72
CA ILE A 52 -2.09 -20.40 -0.32
C ILE A 52 -0.98 -19.92 -1.25
N PRO A 53 -1.11 -20.01 -2.59
CA PRO A 53 -0.14 -19.47 -3.53
C PRO A 53 0.09 -17.96 -3.32
N ALA A 54 1.35 -17.52 -3.39
CA ALA A 54 1.72 -16.13 -3.12
C ALA A 54 1.09 -15.14 -4.12
N GLU A 55 0.86 -15.58 -5.35
CA GLU A 55 0.23 -14.81 -6.44
C GLU A 55 -1.26 -14.53 -6.21
N GLN A 56 -1.92 -15.29 -5.34
CA GLN A 56 -3.30 -15.01 -4.91
C GLN A 56 -3.37 -14.05 -3.72
N LEU A 57 -2.24 -13.58 -3.22
CA LEU A 57 -2.14 -12.81 -1.99
C LEU A 57 -1.65 -11.39 -2.25
N ARG A 58 -2.34 -10.42 -1.65
CA ARG A 58 -1.94 -9.01 -1.51
C ARG A 58 -1.88 -8.65 -0.04
N LEU A 59 -0.88 -7.88 0.35
CA LEU A 59 -0.74 -7.30 1.68
C LEU A 59 -0.87 -5.78 1.55
N HIS A 60 -1.80 -5.19 2.28
CA HIS A 60 -1.91 -3.74 2.39
C HIS A 60 -1.32 -3.28 3.73
N VAL A 61 -0.28 -2.45 3.65
CA VAL A 61 0.32 -1.76 4.79
C VAL A 61 -0.38 -0.43 4.96
N CYS A 62 -1.05 -0.25 6.09
CA CYS A 62 -1.93 0.88 6.36
C CYS A 62 -1.44 1.69 7.56
N TRP A 63 -1.27 3.00 7.37
CA TRP A 63 -0.97 3.96 8.46
C TRP A 63 -2.22 4.57 9.09
N GLY A 64 -3.39 4.20 8.59
CA GLY A 64 -4.68 4.68 9.06
C GLY A 64 -5.32 5.67 8.09
N ASN A 65 -6.48 5.27 7.57
CA ASN A 65 -7.24 6.04 6.58
C ASN A 65 -8.13 7.10 7.27
N TYR A 66 -7.52 8.13 7.83
CA TYR A 66 -8.23 9.22 8.50
C TYR A 66 -7.53 10.56 8.25
N GLN A 67 -8.30 11.66 8.29
CA GLN A 67 -7.75 13.01 8.25
C GLN A 67 -7.18 13.38 9.63
N GLY A 68 -5.89 13.22 9.77
CA GLY A 68 -5.17 13.56 10.98
C GLY A 68 -3.74 14.00 10.66
N PRO A 69 -2.99 14.44 11.68
CA PRO A 69 -1.64 14.98 11.46
C PRO A 69 -0.60 13.92 11.02
N HIS A 70 -0.81 12.65 11.30
CA HIS A 70 0.06 11.52 10.94
C HIS A 70 1.57 11.69 11.26
N HIS A 71 1.91 12.63 12.15
CA HIS A 71 3.30 12.97 12.48
C HIS A 71 4.01 11.94 13.38
N CYS A 72 3.24 10.97 13.90
CA CYS A 72 3.76 9.87 14.70
C CYS A 72 3.81 8.53 13.93
N ASP A 73 3.54 8.56 12.63
CA ASP A 73 3.63 7.38 11.79
C ASP A 73 5.06 6.84 11.74
N ILE A 74 5.19 5.52 11.74
CA ILE A 74 6.49 4.90 11.49
C ILE A 74 6.87 5.07 10.02
N GLU A 75 8.14 5.37 9.77
CA GLU A 75 8.65 5.50 8.41
C GLU A 75 8.67 4.15 7.69
N MET A 76 8.30 4.11 6.40
CA MET A 76 8.41 2.92 5.55
C MET A 76 9.82 2.32 5.60
N LYS A 77 10.85 3.15 5.63
CA LYS A 77 12.25 2.73 5.71
C LYS A 77 12.52 1.75 6.86
N LYS A 78 11.84 1.92 7.99
CA LYS A 78 12.06 1.08 9.19
C LYS A 78 11.35 -0.25 9.10
N ILE A 79 10.16 -0.28 8.50
CA ILE A 79 9.32 -1.51 8.42
C ILE A 79 9.51 -2.28 7.11
N LEU A 80 10.00 -1.66 6.04
CA LEU A 80 10.12 -2.30 4.73
C LEU A 80 10.91 -3.63 4.77
N PRO A 81 12.01 -3.75 5.50
CA PRO A 81 12.73 -5.03 5.60
C PRO A 81 11.88 -6.18 6.16
N ALA A 82 11.00 -5.90 7.13
CA ALA A 82 10.05 -6.87 7.68
C ALA A 82 8.94 -7.17 6.66
N VAL A 83 8.33 -6.13 6.08
CA VAL A 83 7.24 -6.25 5.10
C VAL A 83 7.66 -7.08 3.88
N LEU A 84 8.90 -6.93 3.41
CA LEU A 84 9.42 -7.71 2.27
C LEU A 84 9.54 -9.22 2.57
N LYS A 85 9.56 -9.64 3.85
CA LYS A 85 9.53 -11.05 4.26
C LYS A 85 8.13 -11.67 4.20
N ALA A 86 7.08 -10.86 4.05
CA ALA A 86 5.70 -11.36 3.96
C ALA A 86 5.52 -12.25 2.73
N LYS A 87 4.77 -13.34 2.87
CA LYS A 87 4.48 -14.29 1.79
C LYS A 87 3.71 -13.66 0.60
N PRO A 88 2.72 -12.77 0.78
CA PRO A 88 2.01 -12.13 -0.33
C PRO A 88 2.96 -11.60 -1.40
N MET A 89 2.67 -11.92 -2.67
CA MET A 89 3.46 -11.45 -3.80
C MET A 89 3.27 -9.94 -3.99
N ALA A 90 2.05 -9.44 -3.85
CA ALA A 90 1.76 -8.03 -4.08
C ALA A 90 1.72 -7.24 -2.75
N LEU A 91 2.41 -6.11 -2.72
CA LEU A 91 2.47 -5.19 -1.58
C LEU A 91 1.78 -3.88 -1.94
N SER A 92 0.68 -3.57 -1.25
CA SER A 92 -0.05 -2.30 -1.35
C SER A 92 0.33 -1.41 -0.17
N PHE A 93 0.52 -0.12 -0.44
CA PHE A 93 0.95 0.84 0.57
C PHE A 93 0.60 2.27 0.16
N GLU A 94 0.50 3.16 1.14
CA GLU A 94 0.25 4.58 0.92
C GLU A 94 1.45 5.25 0.23
N GLY A 95 1.19 6.12 -0.74
CA GLY A 95 2.22 6.79 -1.52
C GLY A 95 1.75 8.07 -2.21
N ALA A 96 0.47 8.45 -2.07
CA ALA A 96 -0.09 9.64 -2.69
C ALA A 96 -0.29 10.80 -1.72
N ASN A 97 -0.59 10.53 -0.44
CA ASN A 97 -0.83 11.56 0.55
C ASN A 97 0.47 12.30 0.93
N PRO A 98 0.38 13.54 1.44
CA PRO A 98 1.54 14.37 1.74
C PRO A 98 2.51 13.75 2.76
N ARG A 99 2.04 12.85 3.61
CA ARG A 99 2.86 12.23 4.66
C ARG A 99 3.79 11.16 4.09
N HIS A 100 3.31 10.36 3.12
CA HIS A 100 4.02 9.20 2.60
C HIS A 100 4.52 9.36 1.15
N SER A 101 4.11 10.42 0.44
CA SER A 101 4.46 10.61 -0.98
C SER A 101 5.95 10.71 -1.30
N HIS A 102 6.80 11.00 -0.32
CA HIS A 102 8.26 11.06 -0.47
C HIS A 102 8.93 9.68 -0.33
N GLU A 103 8.24 8.70 0.26
CA GLU A 103 8.81 7.40 0.63
C GLU A 103 9.05 6.45 -0.57
N TRP A 104 8.64 6.84 -1.79
CA TRP A 104 9.05 6.11 -3.00
C TRP A 104 10.57 5.95 -3.10
N SER A 105 11.35 6.92 -2.57
CA SER A 105 12.80 6.88 -2.56
C SER A 105 13.36 5.71 -1.73
N VAL A 106 12.63 5.27 -0.70
CA VAL A 106 12.99 4.10 0.12
C VAL A 106 13.02 2.82 -0.72
N PHE A 107 12.06 2.68 -1.64
CA PHE A 107 12.00 1.52 -2.54
C PHE A 107 13.13 1.53 -3.57
N ARG A 108 13.55 2.71 -4.05
CA ARG A 108 14.69 2.85 -4.95
C ARG A 108 16.00 2.36 -4.31
N ASP A 109 16.17 2.64 -3.01
CA ASP A 109 17.39 2.33 -2.28
C ASP A 109 17.36 0.92 -1.66
N ALA A 110 16.20 0.26 -1.68
CA ALA A 110 15.99 -1.08 -1.15
C ALA A 110 16.18 -2.17 -2.22
N LYS A 111 16.62 -3.35 -1.77
CA LYS A 111 16.66 -4.54 -2.63
C LYS A 111 15.30 -5.22 -2.61
N ILE A 112 14.43 -4.88 -3.56
CA ILE A 112 13.11 -5.48 -3.70
C ILE A 112 13.25 -6.87 -4.35
N PRO A 113 12.74 -7.96 -3.72
CA PRO A 113 12.78 -9.30 -4.32
C PRO A 113 12.09 -9.35 -5.69
N GLU A 114 12.64 -10.13 -6.62
CA GLU A 114 12.14 -10.18 -8.01
C GLU A 114 10.70 -10.71 -8.13
N ASN A 115 10.27 -11.52 -7.17
CA ASN A 115 8.91 -12.05 -7.12
C ASN A 115 7.89 -11.09 -6.49
N LYS A 116 8.29 -9.89 -6.07
CA LYS A 116 7.36 -8.90 -5.50
C LYS A 116 6.79 -7.99 -6.57
N VAL A 117 5.49 -7.73 -6.45
CA VAL A 117 4.73 -6.72 -7.21
C VAL A 117 4.39 -5.58 -6.25
N LEU A 118 4.59 -4.35 -6.67
CA LEU A 118 4.27 -3.16 -5.89
C LEU A 118 2.92 -2.58 -6.32
N ILE A 119 2.08 -2.25 -5.35
CA ILE A 119 0.80 -1.55 -5.55
C ILE A 119 0.87 -0.24 -4.78
N PRO A 120 1.61 0.76 -5.29
CA PRO A 120 1.67 2.06 -4.64
C PRO A 120 0.33 2.77 -4.72
N GLY A 121 -0.03 3.48 -3.66
CA GLY A 121 -1.07 4.48 -3.69
C GLY A 121 -0.65 5.63 -4.63
N VAL A 122 -1.41 5.84 -5.70
CA VAL A 122 -1.23 6.96 -6.63
C VAL A 122 -2.38 7.97 -6.53
N LEU A 123 -3.39 7.63 -5.74
CA LEU A 123 -4.50 8.50 -5.31
C LEU A 123 -4.54 8.55 -3.79
N ASP A 124 -4.65 9.77 -3.24
CA ASP A 124 -4.97 9.97 -1.83
C ASP A 124 -6.45 9.62 -1.58
N SER A 125 -6.72 8.86 -0.53
CA SER A 125 -8.06 8.39 -0.16
C SER A 125 -8.76 9.25 0.90
N THR A 126 -8.12 10.32 1.39
CA THR A 126 -8.64 11.14 2.49
C THR A 126 -9.02 12.56 2.10
N THR A 127 -8.66 13.03 0.90
CA THR A 127 -8.96 14.38 0.43
C THR A 127 -9.89 14.41 -0.77
N ASN A 128 -10.60 15.53 -0.94
CA ASN A 128 -11.52 15.77 -2.06
C ASN A 128 -10.82 16.36 -3.30
N PHE A 129 -9.49 16.47 -3.32
CA PHE A 129 -8.77 16.85 -4.52
C PHE A 129 -8.71 15.68 -5.51
N VAL A 130 -9.18 15.90 -6.73
CA VAL A 130 -9.01 14.94 -7.83
C VAL A 130 -7.59 15.13 -8.41
N GLU A 131 -6.76 14.14 -8.30
CA GLU A 131 -5.39 14.17 -8.84
C GLU A 131 -5.41 14.33 -10.35
N HIS A 132 -4.49 15.15 -10.88
CA HIS A 132 -4.34 15.25 -12.33
C HIS A 132 -3.77 13.94 -12.91
N PRO A 133 -4.28 13.42 -14.05
CA PRO A 133 -3.81 12.16 -14.63
C PRO A 133 -2.29 12.11 -14.89
N GLU A 134 -1.68 13.25 -15.24
CA GLU A 134 -0.23 13.34 -15.40
C GLU A 134 0.54 13.06 -14.10
N LEU A 135 0.03 13.54 -12.95
CA LEU A 135 0.62 13.25 -11.64
C LEU A 135 0.49 11.75 -11.30
N VAL A 136 -0.66 11.15 -11.63
CA VAL A 136 -0.88 9.71 -11.47
C VAL A 136 0.12 8.92 -12.31
N ALA A 137 0.27 9.27 -13.59
CA ALA A 137 1.23 8.65 -14.50
C ALA A 137 2.68 8.79 -14.00
N GLU A 138 3.06 9.98 -13.52
CA GLU A 138 4.39 10.22 -12.95
C GLU A 138 4.65 9.30 -11.74
N ARG A 139 3.68 9.15 -10.84
CA ARG A 139 3.79 8.26 -9.67
C ARG A 139 3.95 6.80 -10.10
N ILE A 140 3.20 6.33 -11.10
CA ILE A 140 3.31 4.96 -11.63
C ILE A 140 4.71 4.74 -12.24
N CYS A 141 5.16 5.65 -13.10
CA CYS A 141 6.46 5.53 -13.77
C CYS A 141 7.63 5.49 -12.77
N ARG A 142 7.58 6.26 -11.67
CA ARG A 142 8.61 6.22 -10.63
C ARG A 142 8.83 4.81 -10.07
N PHE A 143 7.76 4.06 -9.80
CA PHE A 143 7.86 2.69 -9.31
C PHE A 143 8.23 1.71 -10.42
N ALA A 144 7.79 1.94 -11.65
CA ALA A 144 8.20 1.16 -12.80
C ALA A 144 9.70 1.26 -13.08
N ASP A 145 10.30 2.44 -12.87
CA ASP A 145 11.74 2.65 -12.97
C ASP A 145 12.53 1.88 -11.90
N ILE A 146 11.91 1.60 -10.75
CA ILE A 146 12.54 0.88 -9.63
C ILE A 146 12.48 -0.63 -9.80
N VAL A 147 11.29 -1.17 -10.10
CA VAL A 147 11.07 -2.63 -10.11
C VAL A 147 10.81 -3.22 -11.49
N GLY A 148 10.70 -2.39 -12.51
CA GLY A 148 10.26 -2.79 -13.85
C GLY A 148 8.74 -2.65 -14.01
N ARG A 149 8.31 -2.26 -15.20
CA ARG A 149 6.91 -1.95 -15.54
C ARG A 149 5.93 -3.09 -15.28
N ASP A 150 6.38 -4.34 -15.44
CA ASP A 150 5.54 -5.54 -15.27
C ASP A 150 5.26 -5.87 -13.78
N ARG A 151 5.89 -5.15 -12.85
CA ARG A 151 5.78 -5.37 -11.41
C ARG A 151 5.14 -4.19 -10.66
N VAL A 152 4.38 -3.35 -11.36
CA VAL A 152 3.64 -2.23 -10.75
C VAL A 152 2.17 -2.31 -11.10
N ILE A 153 1.31 -2.15 -10.09
CA ILE A 153 -0.14 -2.00 -10.23
C ILE A 153 -0.53 -0.68 -9.57
N ALA A 154 -1.23 0.20 -10.29
CA ALA A 154 -1.72 1.44 -9.72
C ALA A 154 -2.82 1.18 -8.69
N GLY A 155 -2.69 1.73 -7.49
CA GLY A 155 -3.68 1.65 -6.41
C GLY A 155 -4.06 3.01 -5.84
N SER A 156 -5.00 3.03 -4.92
CA SER A 156 -5.23 4.15 -3.99
C SER A 156 -4.45 3.92 -2.70
N ASP A 157 -4.23 4.99 -1.93
CA ASP A 157 -3.56 4.89 -0.62
C ASP A 157 -4.26 3.87 0.28
N CYS A 158 -5.57 4.02 0.46
CA CYS A 158 -6.47 3.10 1.15
C CYS A 158 -7.81 3.05 0.42
N GLY A 159 -8.87 2.55 1.06
CA GLY A 159 -10.24 2.68 0.58
C GLY A 159 -10.79 4.09 0.81
N PHE A 160 -11.84 4.49 0.09
CA PHE A 160 -12.46 5.81 0.21
C PHE A 160 -13.48 5.91 1.35
N SER A 161 -13.74 4.82 2.05
CA SER A 161 -14.60 4.78 3.23
C SER A 161 -14.14 3.66 4.15
N THR A 162 -13.50 4.01 5.26
CA THR A 162 -12.96 3.04 6.22
C THR A 162 -14.07 2.40 7.06
N PHE A 163 -15.10 3.19 7.43
CA PHE A 163 -16.22 2.74 8.26
C PHE A 163 -17.54 3.08 7.61
N ALA A 164 -18.51 2.19 7.72
CA ALA A 164 -19.88 2.43 7.23
C ALA A 164 -20.45 3.70 7.88
N GLY A 165 -20.94 4.63 7.05
CA GLY A 165 -21.46 5.92 7.49
C GLY A 165 -20.40 6.99 7.82
N PHE A 166 -19.12 6.69 7.61
CA PHE A 166 -17.99 7.61 7.84
C PHE A 166 -17.19 7.78 6.55
N GLY A 167 -17.77 8.40 5.55
CA GLY A 167 -17.08 8.78 4.32
C GLY A 167 -16.46 10.17 4.47
N THR A 168 -15.15 10.31 4.24
CA THR A 168 -14.47 11.62 4.19
C THR A 168 -14.45 12.18 2.78
N VAL A 169 -14.54 11.34 1.77
CA VAL A 169 -14.58 11.71 0.36
C VAL A 169 -15.95 11.40 -0.22
N ASP A 170 -16.56 12.39 -0.87
CA ASP A 170 -17.84 12.24 -1.55
C ASP A 170 -17.78 11.18 -2.65
N ALA A 171 -18.89 10.47 -2.89
CA ALA A 171 -18.93 9.38 -3.87
C ALA A 171 -18.61 9.86 -5.29
N ASP A 172 -19.14 11.02 -5.71
CA ASP A 172 -18.89 11.57 -7.04
C ASP A 172 -17.42 11.96 -7.20
N ILE A 173 -16.81 12.51 -6.15
CA ILE A 173 -15.38 12.81 -6.10
C ILE A 173 -14.57 11.52 -6.18
N THR A 174 -14.96 10.48 -5.45
CA THR A 174 -14.32 9.16 -5.50
C THR A 174 -14.29 8.60 -6.94
N TYR A 175 -15.42 8.63 -7.63
CA TYR A 175 -15.47 8.18 -9.03
C TYR A 175 -14.63 9.06 -9.97
N ALA A 176 -14.58 10.38 -9.74
CA ALA A 176 -13.70 11.27 -10.50
C ALA A 176 -12.21 10.94 -10.26
N LYS A 177 -11.83 10.64 -9.02
CA LYS A 177 -10.46 10.18 -8.68
C LYS A 177 -10.14 8.85 -9.37
N LEU A 178 -11.04 7.88 -9.36
CA LEU A 178 -10.87 6.60 -10.06
C LEU A 178 -10.77 6.81 -11.59
N GLY A 179 -11.53 7.75 -12.16
CA GLY A 179 -11.39 8.15 -13.56
C GLY A 179 -10.00 8.72 -13.86
N SER A 180 -9.47 9.54 -12.95
CA SER A 180 -8.09 10.06 -13.05
C SER A 180 -7.04 8.95 -12.96
N LEU A 181 -7.27 7.93 -12.12
CA LEU A 181 -6.37 6.76 -12.03
C LEU A 181 -6.32 6.02 -13.37
N VAL A 182 -7.48 5.72 -13.95
CA VAL A 182 -7.55 5.03 -15.26
C VAL A 182 -6.81 5.83 -16.32
N ARG A 183 -7.08 7.13 -16.44
CA ARG A 183 -6.42 7.98 -17.42
C ARG A 183 -4.91 8.10 -17.18
N GLY A 184 -4.49 8.21 -15.94
CA GLY A 184 -3.08 8.23 -15.56
C GLY A 184 -2.36 6.92 -15.87
N ALA A 185 -3.04 5.78 -15.66
CA ALA A 185 -2.50 4.47 -16.03
C ALA A 185 -2.35 4.29 -17.55
N GLU A 186 -3.29 4.80 -18.34
CA GLU A 186 -3.17 4.85 -19.82
C GLU A 186 -1.93 5.65 -20.24
N ILE A 187 -1.76 6.87 -19.72
CA ILE A 187 -0.60 7.72 -20.00
C ILE A 187 0.71 7.04 -19.58
N ALA A 188 0.74 6.41 -18.41
CA ALA A 188 1.93 5.67 -17.95
C ALA A 188 2.23 4.48 -18.88
N SER A 189 1.20 3.75 -19.32
CA SER A 189 1.36 2.64 -20.25
C SER A 189 1.95 3.11 -21.57
N GLU A 190 1.45 4.20 -22.17
CA GLU A 190 1.99 4.78 -23.39
C GLU A 190 3.49 5.19 -23.28
N ARG A 191 3.96 5.49 -22.05
CA ARG A 191 5.37 5.84 -21.77
C ARG A 191 6.27 4.63 -21.56
N LEU A 192 5.70 3.55 -21.06
CA LEU A 192 6.45 2.37 -20.62
C LEU A 192 6.49 1.25 -21.67
N TRP A 193 5.55 1.23 -22.63
CA TRP A 193 5.44 0.28 -23.74
C TRP A 193 5.50 0.94 -25.11
#